data_1cb2cee15a6c8301168a53248f93923c
#
_entry.id   1cb2cee15a6c8301168a53248f93923c
#
_cell.length_a   1.000
_cell.length_b   1.000
_cell.length_c   1.000
_cell.angle_alpha   90.00
_cell.angle_beta   90.00
_cell.angle_gamma   90.00
#
_symmetry.space_group_name_H-M   'P 1'
#
loop_
_entity.id
_entity.type
_entity.pdbx_description
1 polymer ?
#
loop_
_entity_poly.entity_id
_entity_poly.type
_entity_poly.pdbx_seq_one_letter_code
_entity_poly.pdbx_strand_id
1 'polypeptide(L)'
;MTRARRYVGLLMLAAGALVLAQEEAPSRTEFTLTAKAFRYSPDRIEVNQDDLVKVTIQSEDFAYSFAIDEYRIVRRVPPGGTTTFEFRADRAGTFRFYSNLTNDRAHADMQGRLVVRSK
;
A
#
# COMPACT_ATOMS: atom_id res chain seq x y z
N MET A 1 -11.43 -34.56 -43.31
CA MET A 1 -10.05 -34.16 -43.09
C MET A 1 -9.87 -32.65 -42.98
N THR A 2 -10.55 -31.85 -43.77
CA THR A 2 -10.44 -30.37 -43.70
C THR A 2 -11.14 -29.76 -42.51
N ARG A 3 -12.02 -30.45 -41.83
CA ARG A 3 -12.74 -29.93 -40.64
C ARG A 3 -11.88 -29.85 -39.36
N ALA A 4 -10.91 -30.72 -39.21
CA ALA A 4 -10.03 -30.73 -38.02
C ALA A 4 -9.11 -29.51 -37.92
N ARG A 5 -8.70 -28.93 -39.05
CA ARG A 5 -7.85 -27.74 -39.07
C ARG A 5 -8.52 -26.47 -38.60
N ARG A 6 -9.88 -26.37 -38.71
CA ARG A 6 -10.61 -25.17 -38.26
C ARG A 6 -10.75 -25.09 -36.76
N TYR A 7 -10.81 -26.21 -36.07
CA TYR A 7 -10.94 -26.24 -34.61
C TYR A 7 -9.64 -25.88 -33.88
N VAL A 8 -8.49 -26.20 -34.45
CA VAL A 8 -7.17 -25.87 -33.87
C VAL A 8 -6.91 -24.36 -33.87
N GLY A 9 -7.32 -23.65 -34.91
CA GLY A 9 -7.19 -22.19 -34.97
C GLY A 9 -8.02 -21.46 -33.91
N LEU A 10 -9.23 -21.95 -33.61
CA LEU A 10 -10.10 -21.37 -32.58
C LEU A 10 -9.53 -21.53 -31.16
N LEU A 11 -8.88 -22.65 -30.88
CA LEU A 11 -8.26 -22.89 -29.59
C LEU A 11 -7.05 -21.95 -29.32
N MET A 12 -6.29 -21.61 -30.33
CA MET A 12 -5.18 -20.69 -30.21
C MET A 12 -5.61 -19.27 -29.89
N LEU A 13 -6.71 -18.79 -30.47
CA LEU A 13 -7.27 -17.46 -30.21
C LEU A 13 -7.79 -17.32 -28.76
N ALA A 14 -8.42 -18.36 -28.23
CA ALA A 14 -8.90 -18.36 -26.85
C ALA A 14 -7.76 -18.30 -25.83
N ALA A 15 -6.66 -18.99 -26.06
CA ALA A 15 -5.47 -18.96 -25.20
C ALA A 15 -4.83 -17.56 -25.16
N GLY A 16 -4.75 -16.87 -26.29
CA GLY A 16 -4.21 -15.52 -26.36
C GLY A 16 -5.01 -14.50 -25.56
N ALA A 17 -6.34 -14.59 -25.59
CA ALA A 17 -7.21 -13.70 -24.82
C ALA A 17 -7.06 -13.88 -23.31
N LEU A 18 -6.87 -15.11 -22.82
CA LEU A 18 -6.65 -15.40 -21.39
C LEU A 18 -5.34 -14.80 -20.87
N VAL A 19 -4.27 -14.85 -21.65
CA VAL A 19 -2.98 -14.27 -21.25
C VAL A 19 -3.06 -12.76 -21.09
N LEU A 20 -3.73 -12.04 -21.99
CA LEU A 20 -3.92 -10.60 -21.91
C LEU A 20 -4.70 -10.17 -20.66
N ALA A 21 -5.73 -10.92 -20.27
CA ALA A 21 -6.52 -10.63 -19.09
C ALA A 21 -5.74 -10.75 -17.78
N GLN A 22 -4.72 -11.62 -17.73
CA GLN A 22 -3.88 -11.81 -16.54
C GLN A 22 -2.85 -10.71 -16.31
N GLU A 23 -2.46 -9.98 -17.35
CA GLU A 23 -1.44 -8.93 -17.26
C GLU A 23 -1.94 -7.64 -16.61
N GLU A 24 -3.25 -7.48 -16.43
CA GLU A 24 -3.85 -6.24 -15.94
C GLU A 24 -4.18 -6.26 -14.44
N ALA A 25 -3.88 -7.33 -13.73
CA ALA A 25 -4.18 -7.43 -12.31
C ALA A 25 -3.28 -6.50 -11.48
N PRO A 26 -3.86 -5.66 -10.56
CA PRO A 26 -3.06 -4.80 -9.70
C PRO A 26 -2.23 -5.60 -8.70
N SER A 27 -1.05 -5.10 -8.39
CA SER A 27 -0.18 -5.69 -7.36
C SER A 27 -0.72 -5.37 -5.98
N ARG A 28 -0.50 -6.29 -5.04
CA ARG A 28 -0.77 -6.08 -3.61
C ARG A 28 0.54 -6.05 -2.87
N THR A 29 0.66 -5.11 -1.93
CA THR A 29 1.85 -4.95 -1.11
C THR A 29 1.44 -4.79 0.34
N GLU A 30 2.12 -5.47 1.24
CA GLU A 30 1.84 -5.40 2.66
C GLU A 30 3.06 -4.90 3.43
N PHE A 31 2.81 -4.00 4.40
CA PHE A 31 3.84 -3.47 5.28
C PHE A 31 3.39 -3.55 6.73
N THR A 32 4.33 -3.87 7.60
CA THR A 32 4.14 -3.75 9.05
C THR A 32 5.10 -2.69 9.57
N LEU A 33 4.56 -1.68 10.23
CA LEU A 33 5.32 -0.64 10.90
C LEU A 33 5.20 -0.83 12.40
N THR A 34 6.29 -0.59 13.09
CA THR A 34 6.32 -0.50 14.55
C THR A 34 6.38 0.96 14.94
N ALA A 35 5.53 1.38 15.89
CA ALA A 35 5.56 2.70 16.49
C ALA A 35 6.07 2.57 17.92
N LYS A 36 7.19 3.18 18.22
CA LYS A 36 7.84 3.12 19.52
C LYS A 36 8.73 4.36 19.74
N ALA A 37 8.70 4.87 20.94
CA ALA A 37 9.52 6.03 21.33
C ALA A 37 9.40 7.19 20.35
N PHE A 38 8.17 7.45 19.87
CA PHE A 38 7.82 8.49 18.90
C PHE A 38 8.56 8.34 17.57
N ARG A 39 8.71 7.10 17.10
CA ARG A 39 9.32 6.78 15.81
C ARG A 39 8.57 5.64 15.13
N TYR A 40 8.52 5.70 13.79
CA TYR A 40 8.09 4.57 12.97
C TYR A 40 9.30 3.75 12.51
N SER A 41 9.15 2.45 12.51
CA SER A 41 10.18 1.55 11.99
C SER A 41 9.52 0.45 11.13
N PRO A 42 9.82 0.33 9.85
CA PRO A 42 10.63 1.27 9.04
C PRO A 42 9.96 2.63 8.90
N ASP A 43 10.73 3.67 8.61
CA ASP A 43 10.23 5.02 8.38
C ASP A 43 10.12 5.38 6.89
N ARG A 44 10.28 4.38 6.02
CA ARG A 44 10.18 4.52 4.58
C ARG A 44 9.45 3.31 3.99
N ILE A 45 8.41 3.58 3.20
CA ILE A 45 7.63 2.59 2.48
C ILE A 45 7.72 2.92 0.99
N GLU A 46 8.04 1.94 0.16
CA GLU A 46 8.10 2.10 -1.29
C GLU A 46 7.12 1.16 -1.97
N VAL A 47 6.30 1.71 -2.86
CA VAL A 47 5.29 0.97 -3.62
C VAL A 47 5.27 1.48 -5.06
N ASN A 48 4.60 0.76 -5.93
CA ASN A 48 4.35 1.19 -7.30
C ASN A 48 2.98 1.86 -7.41
N GLN A 49 2.85 2.80 -8.34
CA GLN A 49 1.57 3.45 -8.59
C GLN A 49 0.49 2.42 -8.90
N ASP A 50 -0.68 2.63 -8.32
CA ASP A 50 -1.88 1.79 -8.38
C ASP A 50 -1.80 0.47 -7.60
N ASP A 51 -0.74 0.22 -6.86
CA ASP A 51 -0.70 -0.91 -5.94
C ASP A 51 -1.80 -0.77 -4.87
N LEU A 52 -2.37 -1.90 -4.49
CA LEU A 52 -3.18 -2.00 -3.27
C LEU A 52 -2.25 -2.23 -2.10
N VAL A 53 -2.24 -1.30 -1.15
CA VAL A 53 -1.29 -1.29 -0.04
C VAL A 53 -2.02 -1.59 1.26
N LYS A 54 -1.61 -2.63 1.95
CA LYS A 54 -2.09 -2.96 3.29
C LYS A 54 -1.03 -2.57 4.31
N VAL A 55 -1.39 -1.71 5.24
CA VAL A 55 -0.50 -1.23 6.28
C VAL A 55 -1.00 -1.71 7.63
N THR A 56 -0.12 -2.33 8.39
CA THR A 56 -0.35 -2.72 9.78
C THR A 56 0.62 -1.94 10.64
N ILE A 57 0.10 -1.24 11.66
CA ILE A 57 0.90 -0.45 12.58
C ILE A 57 0.72 -0.99 13.98
N GLN A 58 1.81 -1.35 14.62
CA GLN A 58 1.83 -1.88 15.98
C GLN A 58 2.51 -0.86 16.90
N SER A 59 1.80 -0.42 17.93
CA SER A 59 2.42 0.39 18.98
C SER A 59 2.99 -0.52 20.05
N GLU A 60 4.22 -0.24 20.46
CA GLU A 60 4.87 -0.95 21.56
C GLU A 60 4.75 -0.20 22.89
N ASP A 61 4.25 1.04 22.88
CA ASP A 61 4.21 1.87 24.09
C ASP A 61 2.95 2.76 24.13
N PHE A 62 3.00 3.94 23.53
CA PHE A 62 1.96 4.96 23.66
C PHE A 62 0.93 4.89 22.53
N ALA A 63 -0.13 5.68 22.66
CA ALA A 63 -1.04 5.94 21.55
C ALA A 63 -0.33 6.81 20.50
N TYR A 64 -0.59 6.50 19.23
CA TYR A 64 -0.08 7.26 18.09
C TYR A 64 -1.20 7.43 17.06
N SER A 65 -0.91 8.18 16.02
CA SER A 65 -1.73 8.16 14.82
C SER A 65 -0.82 7.97 13.59
N PHE A 66 -1.46 7.70 12.45
CA PHE A 66 -0.79 7.61 11.17
C PHE A 66 -1.61 8.42 10.17
N ALA A 67 -1.02 9.47 9.63
CA ALA A 67 -1.69 10.37 8.72
C ALA A 67 -0.87 10.58 7.45
N ILE A 68 -1.54 10.54 6.30
CA ILE A 68 -0.99 10.95 5.00
C ILE A 68 -1.97 11.96 4.40
N ASP A 69 -1.61 13.23 4.40
CA ASP A 69 -2.52 14.32 4.02
C ASP A 69 -3.03 14.17 2.57
N GLU A 70 -2.13 13.88 1.64
CA GLU A 70 -2.45 13.81 0.21
C GLU A 70 -3.40 12.66 -0.13
N TYR A 71 -3.41 11.62 0.71
CA TYR A 71 -4.32 10.48 0.57
C TYR A 71 -5.54 10.58 1.48
N ARG A 72 -5.64 11.64 2.29
CA ARG A 72 -6.71 11.86 3.27
C ARG A 72 -6.86 10.67 4.22
N ILE A 73 -5.73 10.11 4.63
CA ILE A 73 -5.69 9.00 5.56
C ILE A 73 -5.35 9.52 6.95
N VAL A 74 -6.17 9.16 7.93
CA VAL A 74 -5.89 9.35 9.35
C VAL A 74 -6.35 8.09 10.08
N ARG A 75 -5.43 7.44 10.79
CA ARG A 75 -5.72 6.24 11.57
C ARG A 75 -5.11 6.37 12.95
N ARG A 76 -5.89 6.03 13.96
CA ARG A 76 -5.44 6.02 15.34
C ARG A 76 -4.88 4.64 15.69
N VAL A 77 -3.76 4.61 16.42
CA VAL A 77 -3.14 3.39 16.92
C VAL A 77 -3.22 3.41 18.45
N PRO A 78 -3.96 2.48 19.06
CA PRO A 78 -4.08 2.46 20.52
C PRO A 78 -2.77 2.08 21.19
N PRO A 79 -2.56 2.46 22.47
CA PRO A 79 -1.35 2.10 23.21
C PRO A 79 -1.17 0.58 23.25
N GLY A 80 -0.02 0.08 22.85
CA GLY A 80 0.27 -1.35 22.83
C GLY A 80 -0.61 -2.15 21.86
N GLY A 81 -1.37 -1.47 21.02
CA GLY A 81 -2.31 -2.10 20.10
C GLY A 81 -1.88 -2.04 18.65
N THR A 82 -2.77 -2.53 17.79
CA THR A 82 -2.51 -2.68 16.36
C THR A 82 -3.66 -2.07 15.56
N THR A 83 -3.32 -1.40 14.48
CA THR A 83 -4.29 -0.87 13.50
C THR A 83 -3.89 -1.32 12.11
N THR A 84 -4.84 -1.81 11.34
CA THR A 84 -4.62 -2.27 9.96
C THR A 84 -5.60 -1.57 9.03
N PHE A 85 -5.11 -1.12 7.88
CA PHE A 85 -5.97 -0.52 6.84
C PHE A 85 -5.36 -0.74 5.46
N GLU A 86 -6.19 -0.52 4.43
CA GLU A 86 -5.79 -0.64 3.04
C GLU A 86 -6.07 0.65 2.28
N PHE A 87 -5.23 0.95 1.30
CA PHE A 87 -5.48 2.05 0.37
C PHE A 87 -4.83 1.75 -0.98
N ARG A 88 -5.29 2.46 -2.02
CA ARG A 88 -4.67 2.39 -3.34
C ARG A 88 -3.68 3.54 -3.49
N ALA A 89 -2.45 3.22 -3.88
CA ALA A 89 -1.40 4.21 -4.13
C ALA A 89 -1.57 4.82 -5.53
N ASP A 90 -2.64 5.57 -5.76
CA ASP A 90 -3.00 6.07 -7.08
C ASP A 90 -2.24 7.33 -7.52
N ARG A 91 -1.48 7.95 -6.62
CA ARG A 91 -0.65 9.12 -6.90
C ARG A 91 0.82 8.78 -6.82
N ALA A 92 1.58 9.01 -7.88
CA ALA A 92 3.03 8.93 -7.85
C ALA A 92 3.64 10.12 -7.11
N GLY A 93 4.73 9.91 -6.40
CA GLY A 93 5.45 10.93 -5.68
C GLY A 93 5.97 10.45 -4.34
N THR A 94 6.49 11.39 -3.56
CA THR A 94 6.95 11.16 -2.19
C THR A 94 6.06 11.93 -1.24
N PHE A 95 5.47 11.22 -0.28
CA PHE A 95 4.50 11.78 0.65
C PHE A 95 4.97 11.53 2.09
N ARG A 96 4.77 12.52 2.94
CA ARG A 96 5.05 12.38 4.36
C ARG A 96 3.92 11.60 5.03
N PHE A 97 4.26 10.65 5.88
CA PHE A 97 3.34 10.17 6.91
C PHE A 97 3.82 10.62 8.29
N TYR A 98 2.90 10.83 9.20
CA TYR A 98 3.23 11.41 10.51
C TYR A 98 2.12 11.11 11.52
N SER A 99 2.44 11.36 12.79
CA SER A 99 1.45 11.28 13.86
C SER A 99 0.88 12.67 14.16
N ASN A 100 -0.45 12.79 14.05
CA ASN A 100 -1.17 14.02 14.35
C ASN A 100 -2.04 13.91 15.62
N LEU A 101 -1.72 12.95 16.49
CA LEU A 101 -2.55 12.66 17.65
C LEU A 101 -2.64 13.85 18.60
N THR A 102 -1.53 14.53 18.82
CA THR A 102 -1.46 15.74 19.65
C THR A 102 -0.61 16.80 18.95
N ASN A 103 -0.63 18.03 19.46
CA ASN A 103 0.15 19.15 18.93
C ASN A 103 1.56 19.25 19.54
N ASP A 104 1.97 18.29 20.34
CA ASP A 104 3.27 18.33 20.95
C ASP A 104 4.39 18.03 19.94
N ARG A 105 5.60 18.39 20.30
CA ARG A 105 6.77 18.27 19.45
C ARG A 105 7.12 16.82 19.13
N ALA A 106 6.93 15.92 20.09
CA ALA A 106 7.25 14.50 19.90
C ALA A 106 6.44 13.89 18.77
N HIS A 107 5.12 14.17 18.71
CA HIS A 107 4.28 13.70 17.60
C HIS A 107 4.61 14.44 16.29
N ALA A 108 4.88 15.73 16.34
CA ALA A 108 5.24 16.50 15.15
C ALA A 108 6.51 15.98 14.47
N ASP A 109 7.48 15.54 15.26
CA ASP A 109 8.77 15.02 14.75
C ASP A 109 8.69 13.54 14.35
N MET A 110 7.59 12.85 14.66
CA MET A 110 7.36 11.45 14.30
C MET A 110 6.90 11.34 12.86
N GLN A 111 7.83 11.13 11.94
CA GLN A 111 7.58 11.19 10.51
C GLN A 111 8.26 10.04 9.75
N GLY A 112 7.68 9.73 8.61
CA GLY A 112 8.27 8.82 7.63
C GLY A 112 7.85 9.22 6.22
N ARG A 113 8.24 8.43 5.23
CA ARG A 113 7.98 8.72 3.82
C ARG A 113 7.36 7.54 3.09
N LEU A 114 6.30 7.80 2.39
CA LEU A 114 5.72 6.91 1.40
C LEU A 114 6.22 7.33 0.01
N VAL A 115 6.94 6.44 -0.65
CA VAL A 115 7.41 6.66 -2.02
C VAL A 115 6.56 5.81 -2.96
N VAL A 116 5.83 6.48 -3.85
CA VAL A 116 5.02 5.83 -4.88
C VAL A 116 5.71 6.06 -6.23
N ARG A 117 6.24 4.99 -6.79
CA ARG A 117 6.94 5.04 -8.08
C ARG A 117 5.92 5.12 -9.21
N SER A 118 6.13 6.03 -10.15
CA SER A 118 5.26 6.14 -11.33
C SER A 118 5.37 4.91 -12.22
N LYS A 119 4.30 4.63 -12.91
CA LYS A 119 4.23 3.56 -13.92
C LYS A 119 5.13 3.84 -15.12
#